data_776ae3d1c4385c480f083dec45046a8b
#
_entry.id   776ae3d1c4385c480f083dec45046a8b
#
_cell.length_a   1.000
_cell.length_b   1.000
_cell.length_c   1.000
_cell.angle_alpha   90.00
_cell.angle_beta   90.00
_cell.angle_gamma   90.00
#
_symmetry.space_group_name_H-M   'P 1'
#
loop_
_entity.id
_entity.type
_entity.pdbx_description
1 polymer ?
#
loop_
_entity_poly.entity_id
_entity_poly.type
_entity_poly.pdbx_seq_one_letter_code
_entity_poly.pdbx_strand_id
1 'polypeptide(L)'
;MTISNWAELCDKLGKQFDIDIDLNGVLFLVGIRERGLTFQQFSKEEKMNLIHLGSCTLYQEMGLTEKTGIDEEGWPIFTQKSLTPVIPEERKHKVLQDCAVRYFNKIYAVSPGI
;
A
#
# COMPACT_ATOMS: atom_id res chain seq x y z
N MET A 1 -1.02 -9.84 16.95
CA MET A 1 -1.52 -8.47 17.19
C MET A 1 -2.39 -8.03 16.01
N THR A 2 -3.56 -7.48 16.31
CA THR A 2 -4.50 -7.05 15.28
C THR A 2 -4.67 -5.54 15.31
N ILE A 3 -4.53 -4.89 14.14
CA ILE A 3 -4.79 -3.47 13.97
C ILE A 3 -6.28 -3.32 13.70
N SER A 4 -6.98 -2.53 14.52
CA SER A 4 -8.44 -2.44 14.45
C SER A 4 -8.94 -1.39 13.45
N ASN A 5 -8.16 -0.33 13.26
CA ASN A 5 -8.60 0.78 12.39
C ASN A 5 -7.41 1.55 11.86
N TRP A 6 -7.72 2.53 11.00
CA TRP A 6 -6.72 3.37 10.35
C TRP A 6 -5.87 4.18 11.34
N ALA A 7 -6.50 4.72 12.40
CA ALA A 7 -5.77 5.51 13.39
C ALA A 7 -4.71 4.68 14.11
N GLU A 8 -5.04 3.45 14.47
CA GLU A 8 -4.08 2.53 15.07
C GLU A 8 -2.94 2.19 14.12
N LEU A 9 -3.26 1.98 12.84
CA LEU A 9 -2.23 1.70 11.83
C LEU A 9 -1.25 2.88 11.71
N CYS A 10 -1.77 4.10 11.61
CA CYS A 10 -0.94 5.28 11.51
C CYS A 10 -0.07 5.48 12.76
N ASP A 11 -0.62 5.24 13.94
CA ASP A 11 0.13 5.32 15.18
C ASP A 11 1.28 4.31 15.19
N LYS A 12 1.00 3.06 14.83
CA LYS A 12 2.01 2.01 14.81
C LYS A 12 3.13 2.30 13.81
N LEU A 13 2.78 2.66 12.58
CA LEU A 13 3.76 2.96 11.54
C LEU A 13 4.52 4.25 11.84
N GLY A 14 3.84 5.26 12.36
CA GLY A 14 4.48 6.51 12.74
C GLY A 14 5.55 6.31 13.80
N LYS A 15 5.28 5.48 14.79
CA LYS A 15 6.25 5.13 15.84
C LYS A 15 7.39 4.30 15.30
N GLN A 16 7.08 3.33 14.44
CA GLN A 16 8.09 2.42 13.87
C GLN A 16 9.12 3.17 13.02
N PHE A 17 8.67 4.16 12.25
CA PHE A 17 9.54 4.91 11.33
C PHE A 17 9.86 6.31 11.83
N ASP A 18 9.38 6.70 13.01
CA ASP A 18 9.62 8.01 13.62
C ASP A 18 9.23 9.17 12.71
N ILE A 19 8.03 9.09 12.12
CA ILE A 19 7.48 10.09 11.21
C ILE A 19 5.99 10.30 11.48
N ASP A 20 5.48 11.46 11.06
CA ASP A 20 4.03 11.68 10.95
C ASP A 20 3.58 11.06 9.64
N ILE A 21 2.64 10.15 9.70
CA ILE A 21 2.25 9.38 8.53
C ILE A 21 0.80 9.68 8.12
N ASP A 22 0.60 9.89 6.83
CA ASP A 22 -0.71 10.05 6.20
C ASP A 22 -0.95 8.94 5.19
N LEU A 23 -2.04 9.01 4.42
CA LEU A 23 -2.33 7.98 3.43
C LEU A 23 -1.21 7.83 2.39
N ASN A 24 -0.69 8.95 1.88
CA ASN A 24 0.41 8.88 0.91
C ASN A 24 1.64 8.21 1.52
N GLY A 25 1.93 8.49 2.80
CA GLY A 25 3.03 7.83 3.51
C GLY A 25 2.82 6.33 3.63
N VAL A 26 1.61 5.90 3.94
CA VAL A 26 1.28 4.47 4.02
C VAL A 26 1.41 3.81 2.65
N LEU A 27 0.87 4.45 1.59
CA LEU A 27 1.00 3.92 0.23
C LEU A 27 2.45 3.81 -0.19
N PHE A 28 3.27 4.80 0.18
CA PHE A 28 4.70 4.79 -0.09
C PHE A 28 5.38 3.59 0.59
N LEU A 29 5.05 3.31 1.85
CA LEU A 29 5.61 2.16 2.58
C LEU A 29 5.19 0.84 1.95
N VAL A 30 3.94 0.72 1.52
CA VAL A 30 3.46 -0.46 0.79
C VAL A 30 4.25 -0.64 -0.50
N GLY A 31 4.46 0.44 -1.24
CA GLY A 31 5.24 0.41 -2.48
C GLY A 31 6.67 -0.04 -2.27
N ILE A 32 7.34 0.48 -1.24
CA ILE A 32 8.70 0.07 -0.89
C ILE A 32 8.75 -1.42 -0.62
N ARG A 33 7.82 -1.92 0.17
CA ARG A 33 7.76 -3.34 0.51
C ARG A 33 7.53 -4.21 -0.73
N GLU A 34 6.57 -3.82 -1.57
CA GLU A 34 6.23 -4.62 -2.75
C GLU A 34 7.32 -4.58 -3.82
N ARG A 35 8.08 -3.49 -3.89
CA ARG A 35 9.23 -3.39 -4.78
C ARG A 35 10.46 -4.10 -4.24
N GLY A 36 10.45 -4.47 -2.94
CA GLY A 36 11.57 -5.14 -2.30
C GLY A 36 12.74 -4.21 -2.00
N LEU A 37 12.46 -2.92 -1.81
CA LEU A 37 13.49 -1.93 -1.50
C LEU A 37 13.56 -1.66 0.00
N THR A 38 14.70 -1.10 0.43
CA THR A 38 14.83 -0.60 1.80
C THR A 38 14.43 0.87 1.84
N PHE A 39 14.12 1.37 3.04
CA PHE A 39 13.80 2.77 3.23
C PHE A 39 15.08 3.59 3.00
N GLN A 40 15.07 4.44 1.99
CA GLN A 40 16.22 5.23 1.56
C GLN A 40 15.74 6.55 0.97
N GLN A 41 16.66 7.38 0.52
CA GLN A 41 16.26 8.61 -0.19
C GLN A 41 15.85 8.27 -1.62
N PHE A 42 14.67 8.74 -1.98
CA PHE A 42 14.12 8.57 -3.33
C PHE A 42 13.91 9.92 -3.98
N SER A 43 14.01 9.97 -5.31
CA SER A 43 13.62 11.16 -6.07
C SER A 43 12.11 11.35 -5.96
N LYS A 44 11.62 12.54 -6.30
CA LYS A 44 10.19 12.82 -6.32
C LYS A 44 9.44 11.87 -7.24
N GLU A 45 10.00 11.61 -8.42
CA GLU A 45 9.40 10.67 -9.38
C GLU A 45 9.33 9.25 -8.82
N GLU A 46 10.41 8.79 -8.21
CA GLU A 46 10.43 7.46 -7.58
C GLU A 46 9.39 7.35 -6.46
N LYS A 47 9.26 8.38 -5.63
CA LYS A 47 8.25 8.40 -4.57
C LYS A 47 6.84 8.29 -5.13
N MET A 48 6.55 9.02 -6.21
CA MET A 48 5.24 8.97 -6.84
C MET A 48 4.96 7.58 -7.42
N ASN A 49 5.95 6.97 -8.04
CA ASN A 49 5.82 5.62 -8.59
C ASN A 49 5.58 4.59 -7.48
N LEU A 50 6.25 4.74 -6.35
CA LEU A 50 6.05 3.85 -5.20
C LEU A 50 4.67 4.03 -4.56
N ILE A 51 4.19 5.26 -4.46
CA ILE A 51 2.83 5.55 -3.97
C ILE A 51 1.80 4.91 -4.92
N HIS A 52 1.99 5.03 -6.22
CA HIS A 52 1.10 4.40 -7.19
C HIS A 52 1.11 2.88 -7.07
N LEU A 53 2.27 2.28 -6.93
CA LEU A 53 2.39 0.84 -6.68
C LEU A 53 1.65 0.43 -5.42
N GLY A 54 1.78 1.20 -4.36
CA GLY A 54 1.03 0.96 -3.11
C GLY A 54 -0.46 0.96 -3.33
N SER A 55 -0.97 1.95 -4.08
CA SER A 55 -2.40 2.01 -4.41
C SER A 55 -2.86 0.78 -5.18
N CYS A 56 -2.12 0.38 -6.21
CA CYS A 56 -2.46 -0.81 -7.00
C CYS A 56 -2.48 -2.07 -6.13
N THR A 57 -1.51 -2.20 -5.25
CA THR A 57 -1.43 -3.34 -4.33
C THR A 57 -2.63 -3.39 -3.39
N LEU A 58 -3.04 -2.25 -2.84
CA LEU A 58 -4.19 -2.20 -1.95
C LEU A 58 -5.50 -2.47 -2.69
N TYR A 59 -5.65 -1.99 -3.92
CA TYR A 59 -6.83 -2.31 -4.72
C TYR A 59 -6.90 -3.81 -5.04
N GLN A 60 -5.76 -4.49 -5.12
CA GLN A 60 -5.73 -5.95 -5.28
C GLN A 60 -6.39 -6.64 -4.09
N GLU A 61 -6.28 -6.08 -2.89
CA GLU A 61 -6.93 -6.62 -1.69
C GLU A 61 -8.45 -6.67 -1.83
N MET A 62 -9.02 -5.79 -2.66
CA MET A 62 -10.45 -5.77 -2.94
C MET A 62 -10.82 -6.55 -4.20
N GLY A 63 -9.84 -7.12 -4.89
CA GLY A 63 -10.09 -7.79 -6.17
C GLY A 63 -10.31 -6.84 -7.33
N LEU A 64 -9.92 -5.57 -7.20
CA LEU A 64 -10.12 -4.57 -8.26
C LEU A 64 -8.97 -4.53 -9.26
N THR A 65 -7.79 -4.99 -8.85
CA THR A 65 -6.63 -5.12 -9.74
C THR A 65 -6.05 -6.50 -9.60
N GLU A 66 -5.23 -6.91 -10.55
CA GLU A 66 -4.53 -8.19 -10.54
C GLU A 66 -3.10 -7.97 -10.99
N LYS A 67 -2.15 -8.51 -10.23
CA LYS A 67 -0.74 -8.50 -10.63
C LYS A 67 -0.53 -9.52 -11.73
N THR A 68 -0.13 -9.06 -12.91
CA THR A 68 0.02 -9.92 -14.08
C THR A 68 1.47 -10.23 -14.43
N GLY A 69 2.42 -9.58 -13.80
CA GLY A 69 3.83 -9.82 -14.07
C GLY A 69 4.73 -8.77 -13.45
N ILE A 70 5.97 -8.74 -13.90
CA ILE A 70 6.99 -7.78 -13.47
C ILE A 70 7.66 -7.26 -14.71
N ASP A 71 7.85 -5.94 -14.82
CA ASP A 71 8.50 -5.34 -16.00
C ASP A 71 10.02 -5.53 -15.98
N GLU A 72 10.70 -5.01 -16.99
CA GLU A 72 12.15 -5.16 -17.15
C GLU A 72 12.95 -4.50 -16.02
N GLU A 73 12.38 -3.47 -15.39
CA GLU A 73 13.03 -2.75 -14.30
C GLU A 73 12.72 -3.35 -12.93
N GLY A 74 11.90 -4.39 -12.88
CA GLY A 74 11.53 -5.05 -11.64
C GLY A 74 10.26 -4.50 -10.99
N TRP A 75 9.48 -3.67 -11.70
CA TRP A 75 8.23 -3.13 -11.18
C TRP A 75 7.08 -4.08 -11.43
N PRO A 76 6.25 -4.34 -10.41
CA PRO A 76 5.04 -5.16 -10.62
C PRO A 76 4.08 -4.49 -11.61
N ILE A 77 3.49 -5.29 -12.47
CA ILE A 77 2.50 -4.84 -13.45
C ILE A 77 1.12 -5.23 -12.96
N PHE A 78 0.20 -4.27 -12.88
CA PHE A 78 -1.17 -4.51 -12.47
C PHE A 78 -2.14 -4.21 -13.60
N THR A 79 -3.16 -5.05 -13.71
CA THR A 79 -4.24 -4.89 -14.69
C THR A 79 -5.55 -4.71 -13.94
N GLN A 80 -6.34 -3.73 -14.36
CA GLN A 80 -7.67 -3.53 -13.79
C GLN A 80 -8.60 -4.64 -14.29
N LYS A 81 -9.36 -5.25 -13.38
CA LYS A 81 -10.30 -6.31 -13.75
C LYS A 81 -11.50 -5.73 -14.49
N SER A 82 -11.93 -6.40 -15.57
CA SER A 82 -12.93 -5.87 -16.48
C SER A 82 -14.32 -5.68 -15.89
N LEU A 83 -14.66 -6.38 -14.82
CA LEU A 83 -15.95 -6.26 -14.15
C LEU A 83 -15.88 -5.49 -12.84
N THR A 84 -14.85 -4.68 -12.68
CA THR A 84 -14.61 -3.92 -11.46
C THR A 84 -15.59 -2.75 -11.36
N PRO A 85 -16.32 -2.61 -10.24
CA PRO A 85 -17.16 -1.42 -10.03
C PRO A 85 -16.28 -0.17 -9.92
N VAL A 86 -16.79 0.94 -10.45
CA VAL A 86 -16.11 2.23 -10.31
C VAL A 86 -16.28 2.73 -8.88
N ILE A 87 -15.17 3.03 -8.21
CA ILE A 87 -15.21 3.61 -6.87
C ILE A 87 -15.34 5.12 -7.01
N PRO A 88 -16.38 5.74 -6.42
CA PRO A 88 -16.51 7.21 -6.44
C PRO A 88 -15.28 7.86 -5.82
N GLU A 89 -14.85 8.97 -6.37
CA GLU A 89 -13.65 9.69 -5.93
C GLU A 89 -13.68 10.00 -4.44
N GLU A 90 -14.85 10.39 -3.91
CA GLU A 90 -15.02 10.70 -2.49
C GLU A 90 -14.88 9.50 -1.57
N ARG A 91 -14.93 8.28 -2.10
CA ARG A 91 -14.79 7.04 -1.33
C ARG A 91 -13.40 6.42 -1.43
N LYS A 92 -12.62 6.82 -2.43
CA LYS A 92 -11.31 6.20 -2.67
C LYS A 92 -10.39 6.29 -1.47
N HIS A 93 -10.39 7.43 -0.80
CA HIS A 93 -9.55 7.64 0.38
C HIS A 93 -9.87 6.63 1.49
N LYS A 94 -11.16 6.50 1.81
CA LYS A 94 -11.63 5.58 2.86
C LYS A 94 -11.37 4.12 2.46
N VAL A 95 -11.61 3.78 1.20
CA VAL A 95 -11.36 2.43 0.69
C VAL A 95 -9.88 2.07 0.83
N LEU A 96 -8.99 2.96 0.45
CA LEU A 96 -7.55 2.72 0.57
C LEU A 96 -7.13 2.59 2.03
N GLN A 97 -7.69 3.39 2.93
CA GLN A 97 -7.42 3.28 4.36
C GLN A 97 -7.81 1.89 4.89
N ASP A 98 -9.01 1.42 4.55
CA ASP A 98 -9.49 0.11 5.00
C ASP A 98 -8.64 -1.03 4.42
N CYS A 99 -8.26 -0.91 3.15
CA CYS A 99 -7.38 -1.90 2.50
C CYS A 99 -6.00 -1.93 3.14
N ALA A 100 -5.47 -0.77 3.52
CA ALA A 100 -4.17 -0.69 4.20
C ALA A 100 -4.20 -1.43 5.54
N VAL A 101 -5.27 -1.27 6.31
CA VAL A 101 -5.42 -1.99 7.57
C VAL A 101 -5.39 -3.51 7.32
N ARG A 102 -6.12 -3.99 6.33
CA ARG A 102 -6.12 -5.42 5.96
C ARG A 102 -4.73 -5.90 5.54
N TYR A 103 -4.07 -5.12 4.70
CA TYR A 103 -2.75 -5.44 4.18
C TYR A 103 -1.74 -5.62 5.31
N PHE A 104 -1.65 -4.66 6.22
CA PHE A 104 -0.69 -4.73 7.31
C PHE A 104 -1.05 -5.80 8.34
N ASN A 105 -2.33 -6.08 8.55
CA ASN A 105 -2.73 -7.20 9.42
C ASN A 105 -2.25 -8.54 8.87
N LYS A 106 -2.32 -8.74 7.55
CA LYS A 106 -1.80 -9.95 6.92
C LYS A 106 -0.29 -10.06 7.10
N ILE A 107 0.43 -8.96 6.93
CA ILE A 107 1.88 -8.92 7.08
C ILE A 107 2.27 -9.27 8.52
N TYR A 108 1.62 -8.64 9.51
CA TYR A 108 1.95 -8.87 10.92
C TYR A 108 1.57 -10.28 11.38
N ALA A 109 0.58 -10.90 10.76
CA ALA A 109 0.23 -12.29 11.06
C ALA A 109 1.32 -13.26 10.58
N VAL A 110 1.98 -12.94 9.44
CA VAL A 110 3.01 -13.80 8.84
C VAL A 110 4.41 -13.41 9.31
N SER A 111 4.66 -12.12 9.47
CA SER A 111 5.98 -11.57 9.84
C SER A 111 5.81 -10.49 10.90
N PRO A 112 5.54 -10.85 12.15
CA PRO A 112 5.22 -9.87 13.20
C PRO A 112 6.34 -8.89 13.53
N GLY A 113 7.54 -9.12 13.07
CA GLY A 113 8.68 -8.25 13.29
C GLY A 113 8.90 -7.13 12.28
N ILE A 114 7.98 -6.95 11.35
CA ILE A 114 8.12 -5.90 10.33
C ILE A 114 8.03 -4.52 10.95
#